data_acfc6e50063a2f6aa8be57d84ebfa9ee
#
_entry.id   acfc6e50063a2f6aa8be57d84ebfa9ee
#
_cell.length_a   1.000
_cell.length_b   1.000
_cell.length_c   1.000
_cell.angle_alpha   90.00
_cell.angle_beta   90.00
_cell.angle_gamma   90.00
#
_symmetry.space_group_name_H-M   'P 1'
#
loop_
_entity.id
_entity.type
_entity.pdbx_description
1 polymer ?
#
loop_
_entity_poly.entity_id
_entity_poly.type
_entity_poly.pdbx_seq_one_letter_code
_entity_poly.pdbx_strand_id
1 'polypeptide(L)'
;ENAHERRYPASITKVMTALLVLEAIEEGKLRFEQEITATASAVSGLPADASTAGIQGGEVLTVEQLLYCLMVSSANEVGNIFAEEISGSVTAFVDEMNRRAEELGCEDTHFVNTSGLPDDNHYTTAWDLWRITREAMKHDTFMTVCNTKAYTIPATNMSDARELHSTNLLISNW
;
A
#
# COMPACT_ATOMS: atom_id res chain seq x y z
N GLU A 1 6.07 24.31 9.40
CA GLU A 1 4.87 24.77 10.13
C GLU A 1 3.87 23.62 10.25
N ASN A 2 3.20 23.49 11.42
CA ASN A 2 2.12 22.53 11.66
C ASN A 2 2.50 21.05 11.52
N ALA A 3 3.77 20.68 11.72
CA ALA A 3 4.24 19.30 11.51
C ALA A 3 3.55 18.26 12.44
N HIS A 4 2.99 18.71 13.55
CA HIS A 4 2.29 17.89 14.56
C HIS A 4 0.77 18.04 14.52
N GLU A 5 0.21 18.72 13.52
CA GLU A 5 -1.23 18.83 13.36
C GLU A 5 -1.79 17.56 12.70
N ARG A 6 -2.81 16.96 13.32
CA ARG A 6 -3.50 15.79 12.77
C ARG A 6 -4.22 16.13 11.48
N ARG A 7 -4.02 15.30 10.48
CA ARG A 7 -4.63 15.42 9.15
C ARG A 7 -5.02 14.03 8.64
N TYR A 8 -5.93 14.00 7.69
CA TYR A 8 -6.24 12.79 6.93
C TYR A 8 -5.09 12.50 5.96
N PRO A 9 -4.42 11.34 6.07
CA PRO A 9 -3.27 11.03 5.21
C PRO A 9 -3.65 10.72 3.77
N ALA A 10 -4.90 10.36 3.52
CA ALA A 10 -5.33 9.81 2.23
C ALA A 10 -4.38 8.69 1.76
N SER A 11 -4.09 8.58 0.48
CA SER A 11 -3.26 7.52 -0.09
C SER A 11 -1.81 7.47 0.41
N ILE A 12 -1.33 8.48 1.17
CA ILE A 12 -0.02 8.38 1.82
C ILE A 12 -0.01 7.27 2.89
N THR A 13 -1.16 6.84 3.38
CA THR A 13 -1.34 5.63 4.21
C THR A 13 -0.62 4.41 3.62
N LYS A 14 -0.61 4.28 2.28
CA LYS A 14 0.00 3.14 1.58
C LYS A 14 1.51 3.01 1.80
N VAL A 15 2.17 4.07 2.28
CA VAL A 15 3.57 3.99 2.70
C VAL A 15 3.73 3.03 3.88
N MET A 16 2.81 3.07 4.87
CA MET A 16 2.81 2.11 5.98
C MET A 16 2.48 0.71 5.49
N THR A 17 1.50 0.57 4.60
CA THR A 17 1.16 -0.72 4.00
C THR A 17 2.36 -1.33 3.26
N ALA A 18 3.04 -0.53 2.43
CA ALA A 18 4.25 -0.97 1.72
C ALA A 18 5.39 -1.33 2.67
N LEU A 19 5.58 -0.56 3.75
CA LEU A 19 6.58 -0.86 4.78
C LEU A 19 6.36 -2.25 5.37
N LEU A 20 5.15 -2.56 5.82
CA LEU A 20 4.84 -3.88 6.40
C LEU A 20 5.01 -5.03 5.40
N VAL A 21 4.69 -4.81 4.12
CA VAL A 21 4.94 -5.79 3.05
C VAL A 21 6.45 -6.06 2.90
N LEU A 22 7.26 -5.01 2.88
CA LEU A 22 8.72 -5.13 2.73
C LEU A 22 9.36 -5.77 3.97
N GLU A 23 8.90 -5.43 5.16
CA GLU A 23 9.32 -6.10 6.40
C GLU A 23 8.92 -7.59 6.39
N ALA A 24 7.73 -7.94 5.92
CA ALA A 24 7.30 -9.34 5.76
C ALA A 24 8.18 -10.12 4.76
N ILE A 25 8.70 -9.46 3.72
CA ILE A 25 9.66 -10.05 2.78
C ILE A 25 11.03 -10.26 3.47
N GLU A 26 11.53 -9.27 4.22
CA GLU A 26 12.79 -9.41 4.98
C GLU A 26 12.73 -10.51 6.03
N GLU A 27 11.58 -10.68 6.67
CA GLU A 27 11.31 -11.75 7.63
C GLU A 27 11.11 -13.13 6.97
N GLY A 28 11.07 -13.20 5.64
CA GLY A 28 10.86 -14.44 4.89
C GLY A 28 9.42 -14.97 4.90
N LYS A 29 8.46 -14.15 5.33
CA LYS A 29 7.02 -14.47 5.28
C LYS A 29 6.45 -14.36 3.86
N LEU A 30 7.01 -13.45 3.06
CA LEU A 30 6.70 -13.26 1.64
C LEU A 30 7.96 -13.33 0.79
N ARG A 31 7.79 -13.52 -0.53
CA ARG A 31 8.85 -13.38 -1.54
C ARG A 31 8.31 -12.57 -2.71
N PHE A 32 9.18 -11.83 -3.41
CA PHE A 32 8.78 -10.99 -4.54
C PHE A 32 8.07 -11.77 -5.65
N GLU A 33 8.55 -12.98 -5.93
CA GLU A 33 8.00 -13.87 -6.98
C GLU A 33 6.82 -14.70 -6.50
N GLN A 34 6.46 -14.62 -5.21
CA GLN A 34 5.31 -15.35 -4.67
C GLN A 34 4.03 -14.84 -5.33
N GLU A 35 3.25 -15.76 -5.85
CA GLU A 35 1.92 -15.48 -6.39
C GLU A 35 0.89 -15.41 -5.27
N ILE A 36 0.05 -14.37 -5.33
CA ILE A 36 -1.10 -14.18 -4.45
C ILE A 36 -2.36 -14.18 -5.31
N THR A 37 -3.36 -14.94 -4.90
CA THR A 37 -4.69 -14.91 -5.51
C THR A 37 -5.55 -13.88 -4.77
N ALA A 38 -5.97 -12.83 -5.47
CA ALA A 38 -6.85 -11.82 -4.90
C ALA A 38 -8.19 -12.45 -4.51
N THR A 39 -8.61 -12.27 -3.28
CA THR A 39 -9.93 -12.74 -2.83
C THR A 39 -11.05 -11.82 -3.30
N ALA A 40 -12.25 -12.32 -3.40
CA ALA A 40 -13.41 -11.49 -3.71
C ALA A 40 -13.67 -10.43 -2.63
N SER A 41 -13.35 -10.72 -1.36
CA SER A 41 -13.46 -9.77 -0.24
C SER A 41 -12.50 -8.60 -0.39
N ALA A 42 -11.23 -8.86 -0.70
CA ALA A 42 -10.20 -7.83 -0.80
C ALA A 42 -10.49 -6.79 -1.90
N VAL A 43 -11.12 -7.20 -2.99
CA VAL A 43 -11.40 -6.34 -4.15
C VAL A 43 -12.82 -5.73 -4.12
N SER A 44 -13.66 -6.09 -3.15
CA SER A 44 -15.03 -5.61 -3.04
C SER A 44 -15.17 -4.43 -2.09
N GLY A 45 -16.32 -3.73 -2.16
CA GLY A 45 -16.68 -2.68 -1.21
C GLY A 45 -15.90 -1.37 -1.34
N LEU A 46 -15.09 -1.22 -2.38
CA LEU A 46 -14.39 0.04 -2.64
C LEU A 46 -15.34 1.09 -3.22
N PRO A 47 -15.21 2.38 -2.85
CA PRO A 47 -15.92 3.47 -3.50
C PRO A 47 -15.68 3.49 -5.02
N ALA A 48 -16.69 3.90 -5.78
CA ALA A 48 -16.63 3.91 -7.24
C ALA A 48 -15.54 4.86 -7.81
N ASP A 49 -15.13 5.86 -7.04
CA ASP A 49 -14.10 6.84 -7.36
C ASP A 49 -12.73 6.49 -6.74
N ALA A 50 -12.63 5.34 -6.07
CA ALA A 50 -11.37 4.89 -5.50
C ALA A 50 -10.36 4.52 -6.59
N SER A 51 -9.09 4.88 -6.37
CA SER A 51 -7.99 4.44 -7.25
C SER A 51 -7.88 2.91 -7.21
N THR A 52 -7.80 2.28 -8.38
CA THR A 52 -7.72 0.83 -8.53
C THR A 52 -6.79 0.46 -9.69
N ALA A 53 -6.17 -0.70 -9.62
CA ALA A 53 -5.48 -1.35 -10.74
C ALA A 53 -6.41 -2.30 -11.53
N GLY A 54 -7.70 -2.36 -11.16
CA GLY A 54 -8.69 -3.21 -11.81
C GLY A 54 -8.52 -4.69 -11.53
N ILE A 55 -7.92 -5.05 -10.40
CA ILE A 55 -7.73 -6.45 -9.98
C ILE A 55 -9.08 -7.07 -9.64
N GLN A 56 -9.29 -8.28 -10.13
CA GLN A 56 -10.54 -9.02 -9.94
C GLN A 56 -10.36 -10.15 -8.90
N GLY A 57 -11.45 -10.51 -8.22
CA GLY A 57 -11.44 -11.69 -7.34
C GLY A 57 -11.11 -12.96 -8.12
N GLY A 58 -10.11 -13.71 -7.66
CA GLY A 58 -9.54 -14.87 -8.35
C GLY A 58 -8.35 -14.54 -9.28
N GLU A 59 -8.00 -13.27 -9.45
CA GLU A 59 -6.83 -12.90 -10.23
C GLU A 59 -5.54 -13.17 -9.46
N VAL A 60 -4.52 -13.67 -10.17
CA VAL A 60 -3.23 -14.06 -9.61
C VAL A 60 -2.15 -13.07 -10.05
N LEU A 61 -1.48 -12.45 -9.09
CA LEU A 61 -0.35 -11.55 -9.31
C LEU A 61 0.78 -11.87 -8.33
N THR A 62 2.01 -11.54 -8.73
CA THR A 62 3.14 -11.66 -7.80
C THR A 62 3.13 -10.52 -6.77
N VAL A 63 3.79 -10.74 -5.63
CA VAL A 63 4.02 -9.71 -4.60
C VAL A 63 4.65 -8.45 -5.21
N GLU A 64 5.63 -8.62 -6.11
CA GLU A 64 6.25 -7.50 -6.81
C GLU A 64 5.24 -6.71 -7.64
N GLN A 65 4.43 -7.37 -8.46
CA GLN A 65 3.40 -6.72 -9.27
C GLN A 65 2.38 -5.97 -8.41
N LEU A 66 1.97 -6.56 -7.29
CA LEU A 66 1.08 -5.93 -6.33
C LEU A 66 1.71 -4.68 -5.69
N LEU A 67 3.01 -4.71 -5.34
CA LEU A 67 3.71 -3.52 -4.82
C LEU A 67 3.72 -2.38 -5.85
N TYR A 68 3.92 -2.68 -7.14
CA TYR A 68 3.81 -1.67 -8.20
C TYR A 68 2.37 -1.15 -8.34
N CYS A 69 1.35 -2.00 -8.27
CA CYS A 69 -0.05 -1.55 -8.25
C CYS A 69 -0.33 -0.62 -7.05
N LEU A 70 0.16 -0.97 -5.86
CA LEU A 70 -0.04 -0.19 -4.64
C LEU A 70 0.56 1.22 -4.75
N MET A 71 1.82 1.31 -5.18
CA MET A 71 2.59 2.55 -5.08
C MET A 71 2.57 3.41 -6.35
N VAL A 72 2.48 2.81 -7.54
CA VAL A 72 2.49 3.55 -8.82
C VAL A 72 1.09 4.05 -9.17
N SER A 73 0.08 3.17 -9.15
CA SER A 73 -1.30 3.54 -9.47
C SER A 73 -2.17 3.83 -8.24
N SER A 74 -1.58 3.71 -7.03
CA SER A 74 -2.30 3.93 -5.77
C SER A 74 -3.52 3.02 -5.58
N ALA A 75 -3.44 1.77 -6.06
CA ALA A 75 -4.54 0.82 -6.03
C ALA A 75 -4.98 0.45 -4.61
N ASN A 76 -6.25 0.72 -4.28
CA ASN A 76 -6.77 0.53 -2.92
C ASN A 76 -7.00 -0.94 -2.58
N GLU A 77 -7.46 -1.75 -3.54
CA GLU A 77 -7.69 -3.19 -3.36
C GLU A 77 -6.42 -3.92 -2.93
N VAL A 78 -5.27 -3.44 -3.37
CA VAL A 78 -3.99 -4.10 -3.10
C VAL A 78 -3.64 -4.07 -1.61
N GLY A 79 -3.97 -2.99 -0.92
CA GLY A 79 -3.79 -2.92 0.53
C GLY A 79 -4.55 -4.03 1.26
N ASN A 80 -5.77 -4.33 0.81
CA ASN A 80 -6.58 -5.41 1.39
C ASN A 80 -6.05 -6.79 1.00
N ILE A 81 -5.57 -6.97 -0.25
CA ILE A 81 -4.95 -8.22 -0.70
C ILE A 81 -3.74 -8.56 0.18
N PHE A 82 -2.84 -7.61 0.41
CA PHE A 82 -1.70 -7.81 1.30
C PHE A 82 -2.11 -8.06 2.75
N ALA A 83 -3.14 -7.36 3.22
CA ALA A 83 -3.64 -7.53 4.58
C ALA A 83 -4.17 -8.95 4.83
N GLU A 84 -4.93 -9.49 3.91
CA GLU A 84 -5.44 -10.86 4.01
C GLU A 84 -4.30 -11.90 3.91
N GLU A 85 -3.32 -11.68 3.02
CA GLU A 85 -2.19 -12.60 2.86
C GLU A 85 -1.25 -12.60 4.07
N ILE A 86 -0.91 -11.43 4.62
CA ILE A 86 0.10 -11.30 5.69
C ILE A 86 -0.50 -11.61 7.07
N SER A 87 -1.70 -11.07 7.35
CA SER A 87 -2.30 -11.08 8.68
C SER A 87 -3.62 -11.85 8.76
N GLY A 88 -4.07 -12.44 7.64
CA GLY A 88 -5.31 -13.22 7.55
C GLY A 88 -6.59 -12.37 7.51
N SER A 89 -6.52 -11.06 7.76
CA SER A 89 -7.65 -10.14 7.63
C SER A 89 -7.19 -8.68 7.59
N VAL A 90 -8.04 -7.81 7.00
CA VAL A 90 -7.81 -6.36 7.00
C VAL A 90 -7.72 -5.81 8.43
N THR A 91 -8.58 -6.28 9.35
CA THR A 91 -8.56 -5.81 10.74
C THR A 91 -7.23 -6.14 11.43
N ALA A 92 -6.77 -7.39 11.32
CA ALA A 92 -5.50 -7.78 11.94
C ALA A 92 -4.29 -7.02 11.35
N PHE A 93 -4.32 -6.74 10.06
CA PHE A 93 -3.27 -5.96 9.41
C PHE A 93 -3.30 -4.49 9.86
N VAL A 94 -4.47 -3.90 10.03
CA VAL A 94 -4.63 -2.53 10.56
C VAL A 94 -4.13 -2.44 12.01
N ASP A 95 -4.39 -3.44 12.83
CA ASP A 95 -3.80 -3.53 14.18
C ASP A 95 -2.26 -3.56 14.10
N GLU A 96 -1.71 -4.29 13.14
CA GLU A 96 -0.26 -4.32 12.89
C GLU A 96 0.28 -2.96 12.43
N MET A 97 -0.44 -2.26 11.52
CA MET A 97 -0.08 -0.90 11.10
C MET A 97 0.00 0.05 12.31
N ASN A 98 -0.97 0.00 13.20
CA ASN A 98 -0.99 0.84 14.41
C ASN A 98 0.13 0.46 15.38
N ARG A 99 0.33 -0.84 15.63
CA ARG A 99 1.45 -1.32 16.46
C ARG A 99 2.79 -0.84 15.91
N ARG A 100 3.00 -0.95 14.59
CA ARG A 100 4.24 -0.52 13.96
C ARG A 100 4.44 0.99 14.01
N ALA A 101 3.37 1.77 13.88
CA ALA A 101 3.42 3.21 14.06
C ALA A 101 3.89 3.58 15.48
N GLU A 102 3.35 2.94 16.51
CA GLU A 102 3.78 3.13 17.90
C GLU A 102 5.27 2.80 18.07
N GLU A 103 5.75 1.69 17.53
CA GLU A 103 7.18 1.30 17.59
C GLU A 103 8.10 2.32 16.91
N LEU A 104 7.62 2.98 15.85
CA LEU A 104 8.34 4.06 15.20
C LEU A 104 8.26 5.38 15.96
N GLY A 105 7.52 5.42 17.08
CA GLY A 105 7.33 6.59 17.92
C GLY A 105 6.33 7.60 17.34
N CYS A 106 5.37 7.14 16.52
CA CYS A 106 4.28 7.96 16.03
C CYS A 106 3.24 8.12 17.13
N GLU A 107 3.11 9.33 17.68
CA GLU A 107 2.23 9.62 18.84
C GLU A 107 0.84 10.10 18.40
N ASP A 108 0.73 10.62 17.18
CA ASP A 108 -0.48 11.21 16.62
C ASP A 108 -0.92 10.55 15.31
N THR A 109 -0.80 9.22 15.26
CA THR A 109 -1.19 8.41 14.09
C THR A 109 -2.15 7.30 14.51
N HIS A 110 -3.21 7.14 13.73
CA HIS A 110 -4.14 6.03 13.88
C HIS A 110 -4.68 5.63 12.50
N PHE A 111 -4.53 4.37 12.15
CA PHE A 111 -5.03 3.77 10.92
C PHE A 111 -6.29 2.96 11.21
N VAL A 112 -7.28 3.02 10.30
CA VAL A 112 -8.49 2.19 10.33
C VAL A 112 -8.71 1.42 9.02
N ASN A 113 -7.88 1.67 8.02
CA ASN A 113 -7.86 0.94 6.76
C ASN A 113 -6.46 0.94 6.15
N THR A 114 -6.28 0.13 5.10
CA THR A 114 -4.99 -0.12 4.45
C THR A 114 -4.60 0.89 3.38
N SER A 115 -5.51 1.78 2.98
CA SER A 115 -5.37 2.56 1.75
C SER A 115 -5.51 4.07 1.92
N GLY A 116 -6.05 4.52 3.06
CA GLY A 116 -6.30 5.93 3.35
C GLY A 116 -7.66 6.44 2.88
N LEU A 117 -8.63 5.55 2.68
CA LEU A 117 -10.02 5.95 2.48
C LEU A 117 -10.51 6.76 3.69
N PRO A 118 -11.37 7.78 3.46
CA PRO A 118 -11.79 8.71 4.51
C PRO A 118 -12.49 8.02 5.68
N ASP A 119 -12.02 8.33 6.89
CA ASP A 119 -12.63 7.97 8.16
C ASP A 119 -12.16 8.97 9.22
N ASP A 120 -13.02 9.41 10.11
CA ASP A 120 -12.69 10.42 11.14
C ASP A 120 -11.63 9.93 12.13
N ASN A 121 -11.50 8.61 12.30
CA ASN A 121 -10.48 7.99 13.13
C ASN A 121 -9.19 7.63 12.37
N HIS A 122 -9.11 7.96 11.08
CA HIS A 122 -7.94 7.69 10.23
C HIS A 122 -7.12 8.97 10.06
N TYR A 123 -6.13 9.16 10.90
CA TYR A 123 -5.34 10.38 10.94
C TYR A 123 -3.85 10.12 11.18
N THR A 124 -3.05 11.11 10.84
CA THR A 124 -1.61 11.17 11.12
C THR A 124 -1.14 12.62 11.15
N THR A 125 0.15 12.83 11.37
CA THR A 125 0.83 14.12 11.26
C THR A 125 1.94 14.06 10.22
N ALA A 126 2.38 15.21 9.71
CA ALA A 126 3.54 15.26 8.82
C ALA A 126 4.82 14.73 9.50
N TRP A 127 4.95 14.91 10.81
CA TRP A 127 6.06 14.40 11.60
C TRP A 127 6.07 12.88 11.68
N ASP A 128 4.92 12.28 11.94
CA ASP A 128 4.79 10.82 12.03
C ASP A 128 4.94 10.17 10.64
N LEU A 129 4.36 10.77 9.60
CA LEU A 129 4.58 10.32 8.22
C LEU A 129 6.05 10.36 7.83
N TRP A 130 6.81 11.37 8.27
CA TRP A 130 8.25 11.41 8.07
C TRP A 130 8.95 10.23 8.74
N ARG A 131 8.55 9.84 9.96
CA ARG A 131 9.10 8.66 10.66
C ARG A 131 8.86 7.39 9.88
N ILE A 132 7.60 7.16 9.46
CA ILE A 132 7.19 5.99 8.68
C ILE A 132 7.93 5.96 7.34
N THR A 133 7.93 7.07 6.61
CA THR A 133 8.58 7.16 5.30
C THR A 133 10.08 6.94 5.41
N ARG A 134 10.74 7.52 6.42
CA ARG A 134 12.17 7.29 6.67
C ARG A 134 12.50 5.83 6.90
N GLU A 135 11.63 5.08 7.57
CA GLU A 135 11.80 3.64 7.75
C GLU A 135 11.64 2.91 6.43
N ALA A 136 10.57 3.19 5.68
CA ALA A 136 10.34 2.59 4.36
C ALA A 136 11.50 2.85 3.38
N MET A 137 12.11 4.03 3.42
CA MET A 137 13.25 4.39 2.57
C MET A 137 14.54 3.60 2.84
N LYS A 138 14.62 2.82 3.92
CA LYS A 138 15.74 1.89 4.14
C LYS A 138 15.71 0.69 3.20
N HIS A 139 14.56 0.41 2.61
CA HIS A 139 14.36 -0.66 1.63
C HIS A 139 14.59 -0.13 0.21
N ASP A 140 15.63 -0.62 -0.47
CA ASP A 140 15.95 -0.21 -1.85
C ASP A 140 14.78 -0.41 -2.80
N THR A 141 14.00 -1.47 -2.60
CA THR A 141 12.78 -1.75 -3.37
C THR A 141 11.74 -0.64 -3.24
N PHE A 142 11.53 -0.10 -2.03
CA PHE A 142 10.61 1.03 -1.83
C PHE A 142 11.01 2.22 -2.71
N MET A 143 12.28 2.58 -2.68
CA MET A 143 12.81 3.69 -3.49
C MET A 143 12.68 3.42 -4.99
N THR A 144 12.94 2.19 -5.42
CA THR A 144 12.79 1.77 -6.83
C THR A 144 11.35 1.91 -7.31
N VAL A 145 10.40 1.37 -6.54
CA VAL A 145 8.97 1.40 -6.90
C VAL A 145 8.44 2.83 -6.89
N CYS A 146 8.78 3.64 -5.86
CA CYS A 146 8.34 5.03 -5.77
C CYS A 146 8.88 5.93 -6.89
N ASN A 147 10.04 5.59 -7.48
CA ASN A 147 10.64 6.33 -8.61
C ASN A 147 10.22 5.80 -9.99
N THR A 148 9.34 4.80 -10.04
CA THR A 148 8.87 4.22 -11.30
C THR A 148 7.79 5.10 -11.94
N LYS A 149 8.03 5.52 -13.19
CA LYS A 149 7.07 6.33 -13.98
C LYS A 149 5.91 5.52 -14.50
N ALA A 150 6.22 4.35 -15.05
CA ALA A 150 5.25 3.40 -15.59
C ALA A 150 5.73 1.97 -15.36
N TYR A 151 4.81 1.05 -15.18
CA TYR A 151 5.09 -0.37 -15.00
C TYR A 151 4.03 -1.19 -15.73
N THR A 152 4.45 -2.18 -16.50
CA THR A 152 3.53 -3.06 -17.22
C THR A 152 3.31 -4.34 -16.44
N ILE A 153 2.08 -4.57 -15.98
CA ILE A 153 1.64 -5.88 -15.50
C ILE A 153 1.41 -6.75 -16.74
N PRO A 154 2.08 -7.89 -16.89
CA PRO A 154 1.80 -8.81 -17.98
C PRO A 154 0.38 -9.37 -17.89
N ALA A 155 -0.09 -10.04 -18.94
CA ALA A 155 -1.38 -10.73 -18.90
C ALA A 155 -1.41 -11.75 -17.75
N THR A 156 -2.52 -11.76 -17.01
CA THR A 156 -2.79 -12.66 -15.88
C THR A 156 -3.74 -13.77 -16.29
N ASN A 157 -4.17 -14.58 -15.35
CA ASN A 157 -5.21 -15.58 -15.57
C ASN A 157 -6.61 -14.97 -15.88
N MET A 158 -6.81 -13.67 -15.63
CA MET A 158 -8.13 -13.02 -15.75
C MET A 158 -8.12 -11.71 -16.55
N SER A 159 -6.95 -11.17 -16.91
CA SER A 159 -6.85 -9.87 -17.56
C SER A 159 -5.72 -9.84 -18.59
N ASP A 160 -5.92 -9.08 -19.65
CA ASP A 160 -4.84 -8.70 -20.56
C ASP A 160 -3.79 -7.85 -19.85
N ALA A 161 -2.62 -7.68 -20.49
CA ALA A 161 -1.58 -6.82 -19.96
C ALA A 161 -2.10 -5.39 -19.78
N ARG A 162 -1.70 -4.75 -18.65
CA ARG A 162 -2.10 -3.39 -18.31
C ARG A 162 -0.90 -2.55 -17.89
N GLU A 163 -0.92 -1.30 -18.27
CA GLU A 163 0.12 -0.35 -17.92
C GLU A 163 -0.32 0.52 -16.75
N LEU A 164 0.51 0.57 -15.72
CA LEU A 164 0.36 1.45 -14.56
C LEU A 164 1.14 2.73 -14.81
N HIS A 165 0.56 3.87 -14.49
CA HIS A 165 1.22 5.16 -14.55
C HIS A 165 1.30 5.80 -13.17
N SER A 166 2.46 6.43 -12.89
CA SER A 166 2.65 7.12 -11.62
C SER A 166 1.68 8.29 -11.45
N THR A 167 1.05 8.34 -10.30
CA THR A 167 0.23 9.49 -9.87
C THR A 167 1.08 10.69 -9.44
N ASN A 168 2.39 10.52 -9.27
CA ASN A 168 3.31 11.57 -8.90
C ASN A 168 3.75 12.39 -10.13
N LEU A 169 3.16 13.57 -10.29
CA LEU A 169 3.46 14.47 -11.42
C LEU A 169 4.91 14.96 -11.45
N LEU A 170 5.63 14.93 -10.33
CA LEU A 170 7.04 15.34 -10.30
C LEU A 170 7.94 14.35 -11.03
N ILE A 171 7.60 13.07 -11.04
CA ILE A 171 8.39 12.05 -11.74
C ILE A 171 7.83 11.71 -13.12
N SER A 172 6.53 11.91 -13.36
CA SER A 172 5.90 11.61 -14.66
C SER A 172 6.24 12.64 -15.73
N ASN A 173 6.53 13.89 -15.35
CA ASN A 173 6.77 15.01 -16.26
C ASN A 173 8.26 15.34 -16.47
N TRP A 174 9.19 14.57 -15.91
CA TRP A 174 10.66 14.76 -16.05
C TRP A 174 11.28 13.52 -16.74
#